data_fdc012577c466d6183ecd880239d59d6
#
_entry.id   fdc012577c466d6183ecd880239d59d6
#
_cell.length_a   1.000
_cell.length_b   1.000
_cell.length_c   1.000
_cell.angle_alpha   90.00
_cell.angle_beta   90.00
_cell.angle_gamma   90.00
#
_symmetry.space_group_name_H-M   'P 1'
#
loop_
_entity.id
_entity.type
_entity.pdbx_description
1 polymer ?
#
loop_
_entity_poly.entity_id
_entity_poly.type
_entity_poly.pdbx_seq_one_letter_code
_entity_poly.pdbx_strand_id
1 'polypeptide(L)'
;MIYAMSDIHGCIDELKEMMKKVDIAENNRIVFLGDYMDYGDNSYQVLKYLKDLQGRYGVEKVIVLKGNHEQMFLEWINDYRNLYPDGSEENMVFNDWLRTDLECGGNTISTFLSQWQMDFLNQISRTSSMETINREAVQMILSNHDELIEWIQRLPSYFETENQIFVHAGVDEEAGEYWMWGTSDSILLGKFPATKGKFYKTIVAGHVGTGSWSLADNRN
;
A
#
# COMPACT_ATOMS: atom_id res chain seq x y z
N MET A 1 22.00 -11.66 -3.59
CA MET A 1 21.78 -10.21 -3.39
C MET A 1 20.30 -9.98 -3.13
N ILE A 2 19.94 -8.95 -2.31
CA ILE A 2 18.55 -8.54 -2.11
C ILE A 2 18.43 -7.10 -2.60
N TYR A 3 17.52 -6.86 -3.54
CA TYR A 3 17.09 -5.54 -3.97
C TYR A 3 15.91 -5.11 -3.09
N ALA A 4 15.77 -3.80 -2.82
CA ALA A 4 14.60 -3.25 -2.14
C ALA A 4 14.07 -2.04 -2.91
N MET A 5 12.76 -1.88 -2.96
CA MET A 5 12.05 -0.76 -3.62
C MET A 5 10.81 -0.42 -2.84
N SER A 6 10.50 0.87 -2.67
CA SER A 6 9.37 1.37 -1.89
C SER A 6 8.71 2.57 -2.54
N ASP A 7 7.50 2.91 -2.07
CA ASP A 7 6.81 4.17 -2.36
C ASP A 7 6.69 4.45 -3.88
N ILE A 8 6.13 3.47 -4.60
CA ILE A 8 6.00 3.51 -6.07
C ILE A 8 4.85 4.41 -6.51
N HIS A 9 3.79 4.48 -5.70
CA HIS A 9 2.69 5.42 -5.87
C HIS A 9 2.20 5.58 -7.31
N GLY A 10 1.71 4.49 -7.93
CA GLY A 10 1.14 4.53 -9.28
C GLY A 10 2.12 4.82 -10.42
N CYS A 11 3.43 4.94 -10.16
CA CYS A 11 4.46 5.25 -11.15
C CYS A 11 4.91 3.97 -11.90
N ILE A 12 4.06 3.44 -12.77
CA ILE A 12 4.29 2.15 -13.45
C ILE A 12 5.46 2.18 -14.42
N ASP A 13 5.70 3.30 -15.09
CA ASP A 13 6.77 3.40 -16.09
C ASP A 13 8.14 3.47 -15.42
N GLU A 14 8.27 4.23 -14.34
CA GLU A 14 9.47 4.28 -13.50
C GLU A 14 9.77 2.91 -12.88
N LEU A 15 8.74 2.22 -12.38
CA LEU A 15 8.87 0.85 -11.88
C LEU A 15 9.46 -0.07 -12.95
N LYS A 16 8.90 -0.08 -14.17
CA LYS A 16 9.39 -0.91 -15.27
C LYS A 16 10.82 -0.57 -15.67
N GLU A 17 11.18 0.72 -15.69
CA GLU A 17 12.57 1.14 -15.99
C GLU A 17 13.55 0.67 -14.89
N MET A 18 13.16 0.78 -13.63
CA MET A 18 14.00 0.27 -12.53
C MET A 18 14.13 -1.25 -12.58
N MET A 19 13.06 -1.97 -12.92
CA MET A 19 13.09 -3.43 -13.03
C MET A 19 14.03 -3.95 -14.13
N LYS A 20 14.36 -3.17 -15.15
CA LYS A 20 15.39 -3.53 -16.14
C LYS A 20 16.80 -3.63 -15.54
N LYS A 21 17.04 -3.02 -14.37
CA LYS A 21 18.32 -3.05 -13.63
C LYS A 21 18.35 -4.13 -12.56
N VAL A 22 17.21 -4.79 -12.31
CA VAL A 22 17.09 -5.84 -11.30
C VAL A 22 17.26 -7.20 -11.97
N ASP A 23 18.28 -7.94 -11.51
CA ASP A 23 18.47 -9.32 -11.93
C ASP A 23 17.85 -10.27 -10.90
N ILE A 24 16.72 -10.88 -11.24
CA ILE A 24 16.05 -11.90 -10.42
C ILE A 24 16.62 -13.27 -10.79
N ALA A 25 17.95 -13.41 -10.67
CA ALA A 25 18.64 -14.67 -10.88
C ALA A 25 18.40 -15.66 -9.73
N GLU A 26 18.98 -16.86 -9.81
CA GLU A 26 18.73 -17.99 -8.92
C GLU A 26 18.90 -17.63 -7.41
N ASN A 27 19.90 -16.77 -7.08
CA ASN A 27 20.22 -16.39 -5.71
C ASN A 27 19.85 -14.93 -5.36
N ASN A 28 19.13 -14.23 -6.24
CA ASN A 28 18.71 -12.86 -6.00
C ASN A 28 17.22 -12.78 -5.64
N ARG A 29 16.89 -11.82 -4.82
CA ARG A 29 15.51 -11.51 -4.39
C ARG A 29 15.24 -10.02 -4.57
N ILE A 30 13.97 -9.67 -4.73
CA ILE A 30 13.52 -8.29 -4.61
C ILE A 30 12.42 -8.21 -3.55
N VAL A 31 12.50 -7.19 -2.71
CA VAL A 31 11.51 -6.86 -1.68
C VAL A 31 10.90 -5.52 -2.04
N PHE A 32 9.62 -5.51 -2.29
CA PHE A 32 8.83 -4.30 -2.41
C PHE A 32 8.25 -3.98 -1.02
N LEU A 33 8.45 -2.75 -0.55
CA LEU A 33 8.21 -2.39 0.86
C LEU A 33 6.86 -1.72 1.12
N GLY A 34 5.96 -1.64 0.14
CA GLY A 34 4.65 -1.00 0.29
C GLY A 34 4.50 0.30 -0.51
N ASP A 35 3.32 0.88 -0.42
CA ASP A 35 2.88 2.11 -1.07
C ASP A 35 3.00 2.06 -2.60
N TYR A 36 2.17 1.20 -3.19
CA TYR A 36 2.11 0.98 -4.64
C TYR A 36 1.10 1.87 -5.33
N MET A 37 0.12 2.35 -4.58
CA MET A 37 -1.03 3.13 -5.05
C MET A 37 -1.00 4.57 -4.56
N ASP A 38 -1.98 5.33 -5.02
CA ASP A 38 -2.19 6.75 -4.76
C ASP A 38 -1.13 7.67 -5.42
N TYR A 39 -1.42 8.95 -5.48
CA TYR A 39 -0.64 10.03 -6.11
C TYR A 39 -0.46 9.90 -7.62
N GLY A 40 0.09 8.81 -8.13
CA GLY A 40 0.29 8.59 -9.56
C GLY A 40 -0.93 7.99 -10.27
N ASP A 41 -0.90 8.00 -11.59
CA ASP A 41 -2.06 7.73 -12.45
C ASP A 41 -2.29 6.25 -12.76
N ASN A 42 -1.46 5.32 -12.24
CA ASN A 42 -1.48 3.92 -12.65
C ASN A 42 -1.46 2.92 -11.48
N SER A 43 -2.18 3.22 -10.39
CA SER A 43 -2.21 2.38 -9.18
C SER A 43 -2.59 0.93 -9.47
N TYR A 44 -3.68 0.70 -10.22
CA TYR A 44 -4.10 -0.65 -10.61
C TYR A 44 -3.02 -1.38 -11.41
N GLN A 45 -2.38 -0.71 -12.36
CA GLN A 45 -1.35 -1.30 -13.23
C GLN A 45 -0.10 -1.68 -12.43
N VAL A 46 0.28 -0.88 -11.42
CA VAL A 46 1.39 -1.21 -10.51
C VAL A 46 1.06 -2.46 -9.72
N LEU A 47 -0.10 -2.51 -9.05
CA LEU A 47 -0.52 -3.67 -8.25
C LEU A 47 -0.60 -4.95 -9.10
N LYS A 48 -1.21 -4.84 -10.29
CA LYS A 48 -1.27 -5.96 -11.23
C LYS A 48 0.11 -6.43 -11.66
N TYR A 49 1.01 -5.51 -11.99
CA TYR A 49 2.38 -5.83 -12.38
C TYR A 49 3.12 -6.58 -11.26
N LEU A 50 2.99 -6.15 -10.00
CA LEU A 50 3.63 -6.80 -8.86
C LEU A 50 3.05 -8.20 -8.60
N LYS A 51 1.72 -8.35 -8.67
CA LYS A 51 1.05 -9.66 -8.58
C LYS A 51 1.54 -10.62 -9.67
N ASP A 52 1.58 -10.15 -10.93
CA ASP A 52 2.05 -10.94 -12.08
C ASP A 52 3.55 -11.30 -11.94
N LEU A 53 4.36 -10.36 -11.45
CA LEU A 53 5.79 -10.58 -11.21
C LEU A 53 6.00 -11.66 -10.13
N GLN A 54 5.27 -11.55 -9.02
CA GLN A 54 5.31 -12.55 -7.94
C GLN A 54 4.80 -13.92 -8.43
N GLY A 55 3.75 -13.96 -9.23
CA GLY A 55 3.25 -15.18 -9.85
C GLY A 55 4.26 -15.86 -10.78
N ARG A 56 5.08 -15.06 -11.48
CA ARG A 56 6.12 -15.56 -12.40
C ARG A 56 7.35 -16.12 -11.69
N TYR A 57 7.82 -15.45 -10.65
CA TYR A 57 9.10 -15.78 -10.00
C TYR A 57 8.94 -16.48 -8.65
N GLY A 58 7.73 -16.49 -8.09
CA GLY A 58 7.41 -17.06 -6.79
C GLY A 58 7.62 -16.08 -5.62
N VAL A 59 6.88 -16.31 -4.54
CA VAL A 59 6.88 -15.47 -3.33
C VAL A 59 8.23 -15.46 -2.60
N GLU A 60 9.07 -16.46 -2.83
CA GLU A 60 10.41 -16.55 -2.23
C GLU A 60 11.43 -15.63 -2.91
N LYS A 61 11.18 -15.21 -4.15
CA LYS A 61 12.05 -14.34 -4.93
C LYS A 61 11.52 -12.92 -5.04
N VAL A 62 10.21 -12.77 -5.13
CA VAL A 62 9.52 -11.50 -5.22
C VAL A 62 8.64 -11.36 -3.98
N ILE A 63 9.17 -10.70 -2.98
CA ILE A 63 8.48 -10.39 -1.73
C ILE A 63 7.78 -9.05 -1.91
N VAL A 64 6.47 -9.01 -1.67
CA VAL A 64 5.67 -7.78 -1.74
C VAL A 64 5.04 -7.56 -0.38
N LEU A 65 5.41 -6.46 0.28
CA LEU A 65 4.90 -6.09 1.59
C LEU A 65 3.73 -5.11 1.45
N LYS A 66 2.92 -5.01 2.47
CA LYS A 66 1.85 -4.01 2.58
C LYS A 66 2.40 -2.68 3.07
N GLY A 67 1.96 -1.56 2.47
CA GLY A 67 2.14 -0.21 3.00
C GLY A 67 0.86 0.34 3.63
N ASN A 68 0.93 1.55 4.17
CA ASN A 68 -0.25 2.19 4.77
C ASN A 68 -1.31 2.56 3.70
N HIS A 69 -0.93 2.87 2.48
CA HIS A 69 -1.87 3.17 1.39
C HIS A 69 -2.68 1.94 1.00
N GLU A 70 -2.09 0.76 0.90
CA GLU A 70 -2.81 -0.50 0.70
C GLU A 70 -3.75 -0.81 1.87
N GLN A 71 -3.33 -0.53 3.10
CA GLN A 71 -4.17 -0.75 4.28
C GLN A 71 -5.39 0.19 4.28
N MET A 72 -5.21 1.48 4.03
CA MET A 72 -6.30 2.47 3.94
C MET A 72 -7.31 2.11 2.84
N PHE A 73 -6.83 1.65 1.69
CA PHE A 73 -7.68 1.16 0.59
C PHE A 73 -8.51 -0.05 1.01
N LEU A 74 -7.91 -1.04 1.69
CA LEU A 74 -8.63 -2.22 2.18
C LEU A 74 -9.66 -1.85 3.24
N GLU A 75 -9.36 -0.91 4.12
CA GLU A 75 -10.31 -0.39 5.11
C GLU A 75 -11.49 0.26 4.42
N TRP A 76 -11.25 1.12 3.41
CA TRP A 76 -12.32 1.69 2.59
C TRP A 76 -13.16 0.61 1.89
N ILE A 77 -12.55 -0.42 1.30
CA ILE A 77 -13.28 -1.56 0.70
C ILE A 77 -14.17 -2.23 1.77
N ASN A 78 -13.63 -2.49 2.96
CA ASN A 78 -14.36 -3.19 4.01
C ASN A 78 -15.51 -2.36 4.59
N ASP A 79 -15.31 -1.06 4.75
CA ASP A 79 -16.34 -0.14 5.24
C ASP A 79 -17.59 -0.15 4.35
N TYR A 80 -17.41 -0.16 3.03
CA TYR A 80 -18.50 -0.10 2.07
C TYR A 80 -18.97 -1.46 1.54
N ARG A 81 -18.20 -2.54 1.72
CA ARG A 81 -18.60 -3.91 1.34
C ARG A 81 -19.79 -4.40 2.19
N ASN A 82 -19.82 -4.06 3.47
CA ASN A 82 -20.76 -4.57 4.47
C ASN A 82 -21.92 -3.61 4.77
N LEU A 83 -22.02 -2.48 4.07
CA LEU A 83 -23.14 -1.57 4.24
C LEU A 83 -24.44 -2.24 3.78
N TYR A 84 -25.40 -2.32 4.68
CA TYR A 84 -26.74 -2.82 4.38
C TYR A 84 -27.46 -1.94 3.35
N PRO A 85 -28.30 -2.54 2.46
CA PRO A 85 -29.02 -1.79 1.43
C PRO A 85 -29.97 -0.70 1.97
N ASP A 86 -30.30 -0.74 3.25
CA ASP A 86 -31.21 0.17 3.92
C ASP A 86 -30.55 1.41 4.53
N GLY A 87 -29.21 1.54 4.39
CA GLY A 87 -28.48 2.72 4.87
C GLY A 87 -28.43 2.85 6.41
N SER A 88 -28.68 1.76 7.16
CA SER A 88 -28.56 1.79 8.61
C SER A 88 -27.09 1.95 9.02
N GLU A 89 -26.77 3.13 9.50
CA GLU A 89 -25.45 3.60 9.94
C GLU A 89 -25.12 3.09 11.35
N GLU A 90 -24.92 1.81 11.57
CA GLU A 90 -24.24 1.38 12.78
C GLU A 90 -22.73 1.33 12.54
N ASN A 91 -22.04 2.42 12.91
CA ASN A 91 -20.58 2.58 12.94
C ASN A 91 -19.86 2.85 11.60
N MET A 92 -20.26 3.86 10.86
CA MET A 92 -19.36 4.41 9.82
C MET A 92 -18.13 5.06 10.48
N VAL A 93 -17.04 4.35 10.51
CA VAL A 93 -15.72 4.96 10.68
C VAL A 93 -15.44 5.73 9.39
N PHE A 94 -15.40 7.06 9.44
CA PHE A 94 -14.99 7.88 8.31
C PHE A 94 -13.57 7.47 7.92
N ASN A 95 -13.41 6.83 6.78
CA ASN A 95 -12.11 6.49 6.26
C ASN A 95 -11.45 7.76 5.73
N ASP A 96 -10.36 8.19 6.36
CA ASP A 96 -9.62 9.41 5.99
C ASP A 96 -8.98 9.33 4.60
N TRP A 97 -8.86 8.15 4.01
CA TRP A 97 -8.26 7.94 2.69
C TRP A 97 -8.94 8.74 1.56
N LEU A 98 -10.29 8.92 1.61
CA LEU A 98 -11.03 9.74 0.65
C LEU A 98 -11.15 11.21 1.04
N ARG A 99 -10.87 11.52 2.33
CA ARG A 99 -10.99 12.88 2.86
C ARG A 99 -9.72 13.71 2.78
N THR A 100 -8.60 13.08 2.44
CA THR A 100 -7.37 13.84 2.31
C THR A 100 -7.51 14.77 1.12
N ASP A 101 -7.33 16.07 1.35
CA ASP A 101 -7.23 17.14 0.36
C ASP A 101 -6.09 16.91 -0.66
N LEU A 102 -5.50 15.72 -0.63
CA LEU A 102 -4.30 15.30 -1.33
C LEU A 102 -4.59 14.49 -2.59
N GLU A 103 -5.83 14.40 -3.06
CA GLU A 103 -6.19 13.72 -4.32
C GLU A 103 -5.82 12.21 -4.41
N CYS A 104 -5.49 11.57 -3.27
CA CYS A 104 -4.94 10.21 -3.26
C CYS A 104 -5.94 9.16 -3.74
N GLY A 105 -7.04 8.97 -3.00
CA GLY A 105 -7.96 7.86 -3.24
C GLY A 105 -8.79 8.00 -4.52
N GLY A 106 -9.20 9.20 -4.89
CA GLY A 106 -10.02 9.44 -6.10
C GLY A 106 -9.31 9.01 -7.38
N ASN A 107 -8.03 9.32 -7.52
CA ASN A 107 -7.21 8.88 -8.66
C ASN A 107 -7.08 7.36 -8.68
N THR A 108 -6.79 6.73 -7.55
CA THR A 108 -6.68 5.29 -7.43
C THR A 108 -7.95 4.57 -7.86
N ILE A 109 -9.14 4.98 -7.36
CA ILE A 109 -10.43 4.40 -7.74
C ILE A 109 -10.60 4.43 -9.26
N SER A 110 -10.28 5.55 -9.91
CA SER A 110 -10.42 5.71 -11.35
C SER A 110 -9.59 4.71 -12.14
N THR A 111 -8.43 4.27 -11.61
CA THR A 111 -7.55 3.30 -12.27
C THR A 111 -8.11 1.88 -12.28
N PHE A 112 -9.02 1.55 -11.35
CA PHE A 112 -9.69 0.26 -11.27
C PHE A 112 -10.96 0.17 -12.12
N LEU A 113 -11.50 1.31 -12.56
CA LEU A 113 -12.80 1.38 -13.21
C LEU A 113 -12.65 1.67 -14.70
N SER A 114 -13.56 1.11 -15.49
CA SER A 114 -13.70 1.49 -16.90
C SER A 114 -14.30 2.89 -17.03
N GLN A 115 -14.11 3.53 -18.20
CA GLN A 115 -14.70 4.84 -18.49
C GLN A 115 -16.22 4.85 -18.29
N TRP A 116 -16.92 3.79 -18.70
CA TRP A 116 -18.37 3.68 -18.50
C TRP A 116 -18.75 3.67 -17.01
N GLN A 117 -18.00 2.95 -16.15
CA GLN A 117 -18.24 2.92 -14.72
C GLN A 117 -17.98 4.29 -14.08
N MET A 118 -16.94 4.98 -14.49
CA MET A 118 -16.65 6.34 -14.06
C MET A 118 -17.75 7.32 -14.47
N ASP A 119 -18.25 7.24 -15.73
CA ASP A 119 -19.35 8.05 -16.21
C ASP A 119 -20.63 7.80 -15.41
N PHE A 120 -20.89 6.54 -15.05
CA PHE A 120 -22.02 6.18 -14.19
C PHE A 120 -21.87 6.77 -12.78
N LEU A 121 -20.72 6.65 -12.14
CA LEU A 121 -20.48 7.25 -10.81
C LEU A 121 -20.63 8.78 -10.87
N ASN A 122 -20.10 9.42 -11.91
CA ASN A 122 -20.27 10.85 -12.13
C ASN A 122 -21.74 11.26 -12.35
N GLN A 123 -22.53 10.41 -12.99
CA GLN A 123 -23.97 10.66 -13.16
C GLN A 123 -24.71 10.61 -11.84
N ILE A 124 -24.50 9.55 -11.02
CA ILE A 124 -25.20 9.37 -9.74
C ILE A 124 -24.71 10.36 -8.69
N SER A 125 -23.48 10.88 -8.77
CA SER A 125 -22.93 11.86 -7.82
C SER A 125 -23.77 13.15 -7.71
N ARG A 126 -24.59 13.43 -8.72
CA ARG A 126 -25.46 14.62 -8.75
C ARG A 126 -26.70 14.48 -7.87
N THR A 127 -27.09 13.28 -7.51
CA THR A 127 -28.37 12.99 -6.85
C THR A 127 -28.27 12.02 -5.66
N SER A 128 -27.13 11.31 -5.52
CA SER A 128 -26.92 10.31 -4.49
C SER A 128 -25.98 10.80 -3.40
N SER A 129 -26.04 10.17 -2.22
CA SER A 129 -25.10 10.45 -1.14
C SER A 129 -23.70 9.89 -1.45
N MET A 130 -22.68 10.40 -0.74
CA MET A 130 -21.31 9.89 -0.88
C MET A 130 -21.21 8.41 -0.50
N GLU A 131 -21.98 7.96 0.48
CA GLU A 131 -22.05 6.54 0.87
C GLU A 131 -22.52 5.66 -0.30
N THR A 132 -23.57 6.11 -1.01
CA THR A 132 -24.08 5.39 -2.20
C THR A 132 -23.01 5.32 -3.29
N ILE A 133 -22.32 6.42 -3.57
CA ILE A 133 -21.28 6.48 -4.61
C ILE A 133 -20.13 5.54 -4.26
N ASN A 134 -19.64 5.58 -3.02
CA ASN A 134 -18.55 4.71 -2.56
C ASN A 134 -18.96 3.23 -2.60
N ARG A 135 -20.17 2.90 -2.15
CA ARG A 135 -20.70 1.54 -2.23
C ARG A 135 -20.73 1.01 -3.66
N GLU A 136 -21.25 1.80 -4.61
CA GLU A 136 -21.26 1.42 -6.01
C GLU A 136 -19.84 1.23 -6.56
N ALA A 137 -18.91 2.12 -6.23
CA ALA A 137 -17.51 2.00 -6.63
C ALA A 137 -16.87 0.72 -6.08
N VAL A 138 -17.06 0.42 -4.78
CA VAL A 138 -16.55 -0.81 -4.14
C VAL A 138 -17.14 -2.05 -4.79
N GLN A 139 -18.46 -2.07 -5.06
CA GLN A 139 -19.10 -3.22 -5.73
C GLN A 139 -18.54 -3.45 -7.13
N MET A 140 -18.29 -2.38 -7.89
CA MET A 140 -17.67 -2.48 -9.22
C MET A 140 -16.24 -3.01 -9.15
N ILE A 141 -15.44 -2.53 -8.20
CA ILE A 141 -14.06 -2.98 -7.99
C ILE A 141 -14.05 -4.46 -7.60
N LEU A 142 -14.83 -4.87 -6.62
CA LEU A 142 -14.91 -6.27 -6.18
C LEU A 142 -15.41 -7.19 -7.29
N SER A 143 -16.41 -6.77 -8.08
CA SER A 143 -16.93 -7.59 -9.19
C SER A 143 -15.91 -7.85 -10.29
N ASN A 144 -14.96 -6.94 -10.49
CA ASN A 144 -13.99 -7.02 -11.59
C ASN A 144 -12.59 -7.48 -11.14
N HIS A 145 -12.25 -7.27 -9.86
CA HIS A 145 -10.87 -7.37 -9.37
C HIS A 145 -10.75 -8.12 -8.04
N ASP A 146 -11.70 -8.95 -7.68
CA ASP A 146 -11.76 -9.67 -6.38
C ASP A 146 -10.45 -10.42 -6.08
N GLU A 147 -9.88 -11.13 -7.06
CA GLU A 147 -8.60 -11.83 -6.91
C GLU A 147 -7.40 -10.89 -6.61
N LEU A 148 -7.44 -9.65 -7.10
CA LEU A 148 -6.40 -8.65 -6.81
C LEU A 148 -6.58 -8.11 -5.40
N ILE A 149 -7.83 -7.84 -4.98
CA ILE A 149 -8.14 -7.39 -3.63
C ILE A 149 -7.75 -8.45 -2.60
N GLU A 150 -8.09 -9.72 -2.83
CA GLU A 150 -7.66 -10.83 -1.97
C GLU A 150 -6.13 -10.96 -1.90
N TRP A 151 -5.42 -10.72 -3.01
CA TRP A 151 -3.97 -10.73 -3.00
C TRP A 151 -3.41 -9.60 -2.14
N ILE A 152 -3.93 -8.36 -2.25
CA ILE A 152 -3.54 -7.22 -1.42
C ILE A 152 -3.80 -7.52 0.07
N GLN A 153 -4.93 -8.11 0.42
CA GLN A 153 -5.26 -8.49 1.79
C GLN A 153 -4.23 -9.44 2.41
N ARG A 154 -3.68 -10.37 1.61
CA ARG A 154 -2.72 -11.38 2.05
C ARG A 154 -1.27 -10.89 2.07
N LEU A 155 -0.98 -9.66 1.65
CA LEU A 155 0.36 -9.12 1.69
C LEU A 155 0.88 -9.08 3.14
N PRO A 156 2.09 -9.59 3.41
CA PRO A 156 2.70 -9.51 4.73
C PRO A 156 3.11 -8.07 5.06
N SER A 157 3.17 -7.74 6.34
CA SER A 157 3.61 -6.41 6.81
C SER A 157 5.13 -6.33 6.95
N TYR A 158 5.85 -7.44 6.95
CA TYR A 158 7.31 -7.47 7.03
C TYR A 158 7.90 -8.74 6.38
N PHE A 159 9.18 -8.67 6.08
CA PHE A 159 10.00 -9.82 5.69
C PHE A 159 11.34 -9.76 6.45
N GLU A 160 11.79 -10.89 6.99
CA GLU A 160 12.99 -10.96 7.81
C GLU A 160 14.02 -11.94 7.24
N THR A 161 15.29 -11.58 7.34
CA THR A 161 16.44 -12.43 7.08
C THR A 161 17.27 -12.57 8.36
N GLU A 162 18.36 -13.32 8.31
CA GLU A 162 19.29 -13.44 9.44
C GLU A 162 19.77 -12.06 9.96
N ASN A 163 20.04 -11.11 9.04
CA ASN A 163 20.70 -9.84 9.36
C ASN A 163 19.84 -8.59 9.07
N GLN A 164 18.65 -8.75 8.47
CA GLN A 164 17.85 -7.63 7.97
C GLN A 164 16.37 -7.84 8.26
N ILE A 165 15.69 -6.74 8.55
CA ILE A 165 14.23 -6.64 8.64
C ILE A 165 13.79 -5.67 7.55
N PHE A 166 12.91 -6.13 6.67
CA PHE A 166 12.27 -5.34 5.64
C PHE A 166 10.84 -5.03 6.08
N VAL A 167 10.47 -3.77 6.09
CA VAL A 167 9.19 -3.29 6.60
C VAL A 167 8.82 -2.00 5.86
N HIS A 168 7.53 -1.64 5.82
CA HIS A 168 7.15 -0.40 5.15
C HIS A 168 7.70 0.84 5.88
N ALA A 169 7.34 1.05 7.16
CA ALA A 169 7.71 2.28 7.89
C ALA A 169 8.73 2.07 9.01
N GLY A 170 8.62 1.00 9.78
CA GLY A 170 9.55 0.74 10.87
C GLY A 170 9.06 -0.32 11.85
N VAL A 171 9.81 -0.50 12.93
CA VAL A 171 9.48 -1.41 14.03
C VAL A 171 9.52 -0.65 15.36
N ASP A 172 9.02 -1.27 16.43
CA ASP A 172 9.27 -0.79 17.79
C ASP A 172 10.65 -1.30 18.26
N GLU A 173 11.64 -0.41 18.20
CA GLU A 173 13.02 -0.76 18.60
C GLU A 173 13.17 -0.94 20.11
N GLU A 174 12.26 -0.40 20.93
CA GLU A 174 12.28 -0.60 22.37
C GLU A 174 11.98 -2.07 22.74
N ALA A 175 11.23 -2.78 21.89
CA ALA A 175 10.96 -4.20 22.06
C ALA A 175 12.19 -5.10 21.79
N GLY A 176 13.28 -4.57 21.23
CA GLY A 176 14.52 -5.28 20.96
C GLY A 176 14.30 -6.54 20.10
N GLU A 177 14.80 -7.69 20.55
CA GLU A 177 14.64 -8.98 19.86
C GLU A 177 13.18 -9.48 19.81
N TYR A 178 12.30 -8.90 20.63
CA TYR A 178 10.86 -9.21 20.67
C TYR A 178 10.04 -8.30 19.75
N TRP A 179 10.68 -7.51 18.88
CA TRP A 179 10.02 -6.53 17.99
C TRP A 179 8.81 -7.11 17.25
N MET A 180 8.88 -8.35 16.85
CA MET A 180 7.81 -9.02 16.06
C MET A 180 6.49 -9.12 16.83
N TRP A 181 6.54 -9.25 18.17
CA TRP A 181 5.37 -9.28 19.04
C TRP A 181 5.05 -7.92 19.66
N GLY A 182 6.05 -7.05 19.78
CA GLY A 182 5.92 -5.72 20.39
C GLY A 182 5.48 -4.64 19.42
N THR A 183 5.66 -4.84 18.09
CA THR A 183 5.33 -3.83 17.08
C THR A 183 3.89 -3.99 16.59
N SER A 184 3.08 -2.95 16.74
CA SER A 184 1.73 -2.91 16.19
C SER A 184 1.74 -2.66 14.68
N ASP A 185 0.65 -3.03 13.98
CA ASP A 185 0.48 -2.72 12.56
C ASP A 185 0.59 -1.22 12.28
N SER A 186 0.12 -0.37 13.17
CA SER A 186 0.25 1.09 13.03
C SER A 186 1.70 1.57 13.02
N ILE A 187 2.61 0.88 13.72
CA ILE A 187 4.05 1.17 13.69
C ILE A 187 4.66 0.58 12.41
N LEU A 188 4.35 -0.68 12.08
CA LEU A 188 4.88 -1.33 10.87
C LEU A 188 4.58 -0.52 9.60
N LEU A 189 3.36 0.06 9.52
CA LEU A 189 2.86 0.73 8.33
C LEU A 189 2.97 2.25 8.36
N GLY A 190 3.09 2.89 9.54
CA GLY A 190 2.98 4.35 9.64
C GLY A 190 3.94 5.00 10.63
N LYS A 191 5.04 4.35 10.99
CA LYS A 191 6.01 4.93 11.92
C LYS A 191 6.61 6.23 11.41
N PHE A 192 6.43 7.31 12.20
CA PHE A 192 7.03 8.61 11.93
C PHE A 192 7.42 9.30 13.25
N PRO A 193 8.62 9.93 13.35
CA PRO A 193 9.70 9.89 12.38
C PRO A 193 10.39 8.51 12.33
N ALA A 194 11.15 8.26 11.27
CA ALA A 194 11.99 7.07 11.23
C ALA A 194 13.03 7.13 12.35
N THR A 195 13.23 6.02 13.07
CA THR A 195 14.19 5.99 14.19
C THR A 195 15.62 5.93 13.66
N LYS A 196 16.47 6.79 14.23
CA LYS A 196 17.91 6.79 13.99
C LYS A 196 18.59 6.06 15.15
N GLY A 197 19.44 5.10 14.86
CA GLY A 197 20.19 4.42 15.91
C GLY A 197 20.69 3.03 15.50
N LYS A 198 21.16 2.30 16.49
CA LYS A 198 21.59 0.92 16.30
C LYS A 198 20.50 -0.02 16.77
N PHE A 199 20.10 -0.92 15.91
CA PHE A 199 19.28 -2.06 16.22
C PHE A 199 20.10 -3.34 16.01
N TYR A 200 19.67 -4.48 16.53
CA TYR A 200 20.45 -5.73 16.41
C TYR A 200 20.47 -6.29 14.98
N LYS A 201 19.52 -5.89 14.14
CA LYS A 201 19.48 -6.13 12.69
C LYS A 201 19.39 -4.81 11.93
N THR A 202 19.76 -4.84 10.66
CA THR A 202 19.53 -3.69 9.76
C THR A 202 18.05 -3.61 9.41
N ILE A 203 17.40 -2.49 9.70
CA ILE A 203 16.03 -2.20 9.26
C ILE A 203 16.10 -1.51 7.90
N VAL A 204 15.37 -2.05 6.92
CA VAL A 204 15.23 -1.50 5.58
C VAL A 204 13.77 -1.07 5.43
N ALA A 205 13.53 0.22 5.33
CA ALA A 205 12.19 0.81 5.29
C ALA A 205 12.06 1.91 4.24
N GLY A 206 10.81 2.20 3.83
CA GLY A 206 10.38 3.33 3.01
C GLY A 206 9.64 4.38 3.82
N HIS A 207 8.46 4.83 3.36
CA HIS A 207 7.48 5.70 4.02
C HIS A 207 7.97 7.11 4.32
N VAL A 208 9.19 7.29 4.81
CA VAL A 208 9.75 8.60 5.19
C VAL A 208 10.78 9.05 4.15
N GLY A 209 10.51 10.16 3.48
CA GLY A 209 11.43 10.73 2.50
C GLY A 209 12.78 11.13 3.13
N THR A 210 13.88 10.72 2.50
CA THR A 210 15.25 11.03 2.97
C THR A 210 15.55 12.52 3.05
N GLY A 211 14.84 13.36 2.29
CA GLY A 211 14.94 14.83 2.36
C GLY A 211 14.50 15.43 3.70
N SER A 212 13.60 14.76 4.43
CA SER A 212 13.20 15.18 5.78
C SER A 212 14.29 14.96 6.84
N TRP A 213 15.29 14.14 6.54
CA TRP A 213 16.41 13.84 7.43
C TRP A 213 17.49 14.94 7.41
N SER A 214 17.70 15.59 6.24
CA SER A 214 18.70 16.63 6.09
C SER A 214 18.34 17.93 6.82
N LEU A 215 17.04 18.18 7.04
CA LEU A 215 16.56 19.38 7.75
C LEU A 215 16.65 19.26 9.28
N ALA A 216 16.72 18.04 9.82
CA ALA A 216 16.84 17.80 11.27
C ALA A 216 18.30 17.87 11.76
N ASP A 217 19.30 17.58 10.93
CA ASP A 217 20.72 17.56 11.30
C ASP A 217 21.40 18.95 11.27
N ASN A 218 20.74 19.96 10.70
CA ASN A 218 21.30 21.33 10.63
C ASN A 218 20.87 22.27 11.77
N ARG A 219 20.31 21.74 12.86
CA ARG A 219 19.89 22.50 14.04
C ARG A 219 20.58 22.01 15.32
N ASN A 220 21.91 21.93 15.31
CA ASN A 220 22.75 21.91 16.51
C ASN A 220 23.97 22.78 16.28
#